data_a701dd173a6b8fc08f1832652a401f4f
#
_entry.id   a701dd173a6b8fc08f1832652a401f4f
#
_cell.length_a   1.000
_cell.length_b   1.000
_cell.length_c   1.000
_cell.angle_alpha   90.00
_cell.angle_beta   90.00
_cell.angle_gamma   90.00
#
_symmetry.space_group_name_H-M   'P 1'
#
loop_
_entity.id
_entity.type
_entity.pdbx_description
1 polymer ?
#
loop_
_entity_poly.entity_id
_entity_poly.type
_entity_poly.pdbx_seq_one_letter_code
_entity_poly.pdbx_strand_id
1 'polypeptide(L)'
;MKKIILGGLALIALAATLQSALPKGDDIITKEDGMTVVNTTELGKDVVGYVATTPLKIYIQKNKVVKVEALKNQETPKYFIKVKKQLLDKWNGKKVSEAAKMKVDGVTGATFSSDAVIKNVQLGLEYYQKNKK
;
A
#
# COMPACT_ATOMS: atom_id res chain seq x y z
N MET A 1 41.81 14.09 16.28
CA MET A 1 41.37 14.27 16.34
C MET A 1 40.65 14.18 16.50
N LYS A 2 40.62 14.06 16.25
CA LYS A 2 39.97 13.99 16.27
C LYS A 2 39.03 13.83 16.43
N LYS A 3 38.97 13.81 16.25
CA LYS A 3 38.08 13.76 16.28
C LYS A 3 37.12 13.63 16.20
N ILE A 4 37.24 13.58 16.06
CA ILE A 4 36.34 13.66 15.96
C ILE A 4 35.45 13.52 15.91
N ILE A 5 35.67 13.38 15.82
CA ILE A 5 34.85 13.49 15.78
C ILE A 5 33.96 13.40 15.96
N LEU A 6 34.03 13.23 15.96
CA LEU A 6 33.12 13.38 16.07
C LEU A 6 32.23 13.44 16.15
N GLY A 7 32.25 13.37 16.06
CA GLY A 7 31.32 13.73 16.07
C GLY A 7 30.51 13.62 15.79
N GLY A 8 30.58 13.51 15.59
CA GLY A 8 29.71 13.68 15.21
C GLY A 8 28.96 13.21 15.10
N LEU A 9 29.05 12.76 15.18
CA LEU A 9 28.24 12.53 15.04
C LEU A 9 27.31 12.44 15.23
N ALA A 10 27.25 12.37 15.25
CA ALA A 10 26.42 12.45 15.48
C ALA A 10 25.65 12.62 15.24
N LEU A 11 25.58 12.51 15.07
CA LEU A 11 24.72 12.86 14.90
C LEU A 11 23.91 12.56 14.48
N ILE A 12 24.19 12.25 14.24
CA ILE A 12 23.38 12.12 13.78
C ILE A 12 22.41 11.61 13.92
N ALA A 13 22.41 11.19 14.16
CA ALA A 13 21.43 10.79 14.31
C ALA A 13 20.43 11.24 14.59
N LEU A 14 20.55 11.47 14.75
CA LEU A 14 19.62 11.89 14.89
C LEU A 14 18.84 12.12 14.18
N ALA A 15 19.26 12.16 13.92
CA ALA A 15 18.48 12.54 13.10
C ALA A 15 17.54 11.80 12.68
N ALA A 16 17.75 10.93 12.52
CA ALA A 16 16.84 10.29 12.01
C ALA A 16 15.67 10.30 12.61
N THR A 17 15.55 10.50 13.27
CA THR A 17 14.50 10.45 13.79
C THR A 17 13.56 11.21 13.58
N LEU A 18 13.56 11.88 13.37
CA LEU A 18 12.69 12.59 13.29
C LEU A 18 11.92 12.62 12.35
N GLN A 19 12.14 12.58 11.54
CA GLN A 19 11.48 12.62 10.56
C GLN A 19 10.37 11.91 10.37
N SER A 20 10.21 11.10 10.94
CA SER A 20 9.17 10.28 10.75
C SER A 20 7.85 10.77 11.01
N ALA A 21 7.69 11.90 11.39
CA ALA A 21 6.39 12.41 11.69
C ALA A 21 5.50 12.48 10.47
N LEU A 22 6.04 12.66 9.29
CA LEU A 22 5.23 12.81 8.11
C LEU A 22 5.42 11.66 7.15
N PRO A 23 4.36 11.18 6.54
CA PRO A 23 4.51 10.16 5.52
C PRO A 23 5.28 10.73 4.35
N LYS A 24 6.14 9.93 3.82
CA LYS A 24 6.95 10.27 2.67
C LYS A 24 6.85 9.16 1.67
N GLY A 25 7.42 9.34 0.50
CA GLY A 25 7.50 8.29 -0.47
C GLY A 25 8.10 7.02 0.10
N ASP A 26 9.07 7.15 0.98
CA ASP A 26 9.70 5.99 1.61
C ASP A 26 8.74 5.22 2.51
N ASP A 27 7.75 5.89 3.07
CA ASP A 27 6.75 5.23 3.92
C ASP A 27 5.69 4.54 3.08
N ILE A 28 5.50 4.98 1.86
CA ILE A 28 4.54 4.38 0.94
C ILE A 28 5.10 3.07 0.41
N ILE A 29 6.37 3.05 0.04
CA ILE A 29 7.04 1.84 -0.45
C ILE A 29 8.07 1.40 0.58
N THR A 30 7.89 0.18 1.08
CA THR A 30 8.81 -0.40 2.06
C THR A 30 9.20 -1.80 1.63
N LYS A 31 10.02 -2.47 2.43
CA LYS A 31 10.42 -3.86 2.17
C LYS A 31 10.02 -4.72 3.36
N GLU A 32 9.43 -5.86 3.07
CA GLU A 32 9.08 -6.85 4.10
C GLU A 32 9.37 -8.23 3.52
N ASP A 33 10.14 -9.02 4.22
CA ASP A 33 10.45 -10.40 3.80
C ASP A 33 10.96 -10.51 2.36
N GLY A 34 11.74 -9.53 1.93
CA GLY A 34 12.31 -9.55 0.58
C GLY A 34 11.36 -9.06 -0.50
N MET A 35 10.15 -8.69 -0.13
CA MET A 35 9.16 -8.17 -1.08
C MET A 35 9.05 -6.66 -0.96
N THR A 36 8.69 -6.02 -2.07
CA THR A 36 8.35 -4.61 -2.05
C THR A 36 6.89 -4.49 -1.63
N VAL A 37 6.62 -3.62 -0.66
CA VAL A 37 5.27 -3.43 -0.15
C VAL A 37 4.83 -1.99 -0.41
N VAL A 38 3.69 -1.84 -1.06
CA VAL A 38 3.08 -0.53 -1.28
C VAL A 38 1.92 -0.37 -0.32
N ASN A 39 1.99 0.64 0.52
CA ASN A 39 0.92 0.95 1.48
C ASN A 39 0.09 2.09 0.90
N THR A 40 -1.18 1.84 0.65
CA THR A 40 -2.04 2.82 -0.02
C THR A 40 -2.73 3.80 0.91
N THR A 41 -2.40 3.81 2.19
CA THR A 41 -3.06 4.70 3.16
C THR A 41 -3.05 6.16 2.70
N GLU A 42 -1.88 6.65 2.30
CA GLU A 42 -1.75 8.03 1.81
C GLU A 42 -2.31 8.21 0.40
N LEU A 43 -2.00 7.24 -0.47
CA LEU A 43 -2.44 7.32 -1.87
C LEU A 43 -3.96 7.32 -1.99
N GLY A 44 -4.62 6.56 -1.15
CA GLY A 44 -6.06 6.42 -1.20
C GLY A 44 -6.82 7.19 -0.13
N LYS A 45 -6.20 8.21 0.45
CA LYS A 45 -6.82 8.95 1.55
C LYS A 45 -8.14 9.62 1.17
N ASP A 46 -8.33 9.88 -0.10
CA ASP A 46 -9.57 10.51 -0.59
C ASP A 46 -10.51 9.49 -1.25
N VAL A 47 -10.16 8.23 -1.24
CA VAL A 47 -10.99 7.18 -1.80
C VAL A 47 -11.79 6.53 -0.68
N VAL A 48 -13.06 6.83 -0.63
CA VAL A 48 -13.94 6.36 0.44
C VAL A 48 -14.81 5.23 -0.07
N GLY A 49 -14.90 4.15 0.71
CA GLY A 49 -15.79 3.05 0.41
C GLY A 49 -17.20 3.36 0.89
N TYR A 50 -17.82 2.39 1.56
CA TYR A 50 -19.17 2.60 2.07
C TYR A 50 -19.16 3.54 3.28
N VAL A 51 -18.18 3.38 4.16
CA VAL A 51 -18.10 4.16 5.41
C VAL A 51 -16.86 5.03 5.46
N ALA A 52 -15.71 4.49 5.07
CA ALA A 52 -14.44 5.18 5.23
C ALA A 52 -13.44 4.69 4.19
N THR A 53 -12.19 5.14 4.32
CA THR A 53 -11.12 4.68 3.42
C THR A 53 -10.82 3.21 3.66
N THR A 54 -10.27 2.56 2.65
CA THR A 54 -9.93 1.13 2.71
C THR A 54 -8.47 0.92 2.34
N PRO A 55 -7.55 1.31 3.23
CA PRO A 55 -6.12 1.20 2.93
C PRO A 55 -5.67 -0.24 2.79
N LEU A 56 -4.70 -0.45 1.93
CA LEU A 56 -4.19 -1.78 1.59
C LEU A 56 -2.68 -1.81 1.64
N LYS A 57 -2.13 -3.01 1.79
CA LYS A 57 -0.74 -3.30 1.50
C LYS A 57 -0.70 -4.21 0.29
N ILE A 58 0.05 -3.81 -0.72
CA ILE A 58 0.23 -4.61 -1.93
C ILE A 58 1.65 -5.15 -1.92
N TYR A 59 1.79 -6.46 -1.89
CA TYR A 59 3.09 -7.12 -1.83
C TYR A 59 3.51 -7.48 -3.24
N ILE A 60 4.69 -7.03 -3.64
CA ILE A 60 5.20 -7.21 -5.00
C ILE A 60 6.58 -7.84 -4.96
N GLN A 61 6.80 -8.83 -5.82
CA GLN A 61 8.09 -9.46 -5.96
C GLN A 61 8.31 -9.79 -7.44
N LYS A 62 9.47 -9.45 -7.95
CA LYS A 62 9.81 -9.68 -9.36
C LYS A 62 8.77 -9.08 -10.31
N ASN A 63 8.29 -7.90 -9.98
CA ASN A 63 7.27 -7.16 -10.75
C ASN A 63 5.94 -7.89 -10.88
N LYS A 64 5.64 -8.78 -9.94
CA LYS A 64 4.35 -9.47 -9.89
C LYS A 64 3.71 -9.21 -8.53
N VAL A 65 2.40 -9.09 -8.54
CA VAL A 65 1.64 -8.98 -7.29
C VAL A 65 1.64 -10.33 -6.61
N VAL A 66 2.15 -10.38 -5.38
CA VAL A 66 2.14 -11.61 -4.60
C VAL A 66 0.82 -11.74 -3.86
N LYS A 67 0.42 -10.67 -3.19
CA LYS A 67 -0.86 -10.63 -2.48
C LYS A 67 -1.26 -9.20 -2.18
N VAL A 68 -2.53 -9.01 -1.91
CA VAL A 68 -3.09 -7.74 -1.45
C VAL A 68 -3.72 -8.00 -0.08
N GLU A 69 -3.38 -7.18 0.88
CA GLU A 69 -3.82 -7.35 2.25
C GLU A 69 -4.54 -6.09 2.71
N ALA A 70 -5.72 -6.24 3.29
CA ALA A 70 -6.47 -5.10 3.80
C ALA A 70 -5.91 -4.68 5.15
N LEU A 71 -5.65 -3.39 5.30
CA LEU A 71 -5.27 -2.83 6.58
C LEU A 71 -6.55 -2.55 7.38
N LYS A 72 -6.37 -2.19 8.65
CA LYS A 72 -7.51 -1.87 9.49
C LYS A 72 -8.32 -0.75 8.87
N ASN A 73 -9.64 -0.92 8.83
CA ASN A 73 -10.53 0.08 8.28
C ASN A 73 -11.85 0.07 9.05
N GLN A 74 -12.72 1.00 8.76
CA GLN A 74 -13.99 1.17 9.46
C GLN A 74 -15.18 0.74 8.62
N GLU A 75 -14.95 0.02 7.52
CA GLU A 75 -16.04 -0.50 6.73
C GLU A 75 -16.83 -1.53 7.53
N THR A 76 -18.10 -1.67 7.19
CA THR A 76 -18.98 -2.61 7.88
C THR A 76 -18.43 -4.04 7.73
N PRO A 77 -18.08 -4.71 8.83
CA PRO A 77 -17.43 -6.03 8.73
C PRO A 77 -18.22 -7.04 7.89
N LYS A 78 -19.51 -7.02 8.03
CA LYS A 78 -20.40 -7.92 7.29
C LYS A 78 -20.20 -7.83 5.78
N TYR A 79 -20.04 -6.62 5.26
CA TYR A 79 -19.84 -6.42 3.83
C TYR A 79 -18.38 -6.57 3.45
N PHE A 80 -17.50 -6.06 4.27
CA PHE A 80 -16.08 -6.07 3.95
C PHE A 80 -15.48 -7.47 3.96
N ILE A 81 -16.04 -8.38 4.74
CA ILE A 81 -15.57 -9.75 4.76
C ILE A 81 -15.74 -10.41 3.39
N LYS A 82 -16.81 -10.05 2.67
CA LYS A 82 -17.01 -10.53 1.31
C LYS A 82 -15.94 -10.00 0.37
N VAL A 83 -15.57 -8.73 0.54
CA VAL A 83 -14.51 -8.12 -0.25
C VAL A 83 -13.21 -8.86 -0.03
N LYS A 84 -12.87 -9.14 1.24
CA LYS A 84 -11.65 -9.87 1.56
C LYS A 84 -11.61 -11.26 0.93
N LYS A 85 -12.73 -11.95 0.96
CA LYS A 85 -12.78 -13.32 0.46
C LYS A 85 -12.87 -13.43 -1.06
N GLN A 86 -13.53 -12.48 -1.69
CA GLN A 86 -13.86 -12.60 -3.11
C GLN A 86 -13.08 -11.67 -4.01
N LEU A 87 -12.43 -10.66 -3.48
CA LEU A 87 -11.80 -9.63 -4.29
C LEU A 87 -10.28 -9.58 -4.17
N LEU A 88 -9.75 -9.65 -2.96
CA LEU A 88 -8.32 -9.36 -2.76
C LEU A 88 -7.37 -10.29 -3.50
N ASP A 89 -7.81 -11.50 -3.83
CA ASP A 89 -6.98 -12.46 -4.54
C ASP A 89 -6.94 -12.25 -6.05
N LYS A 90 -7.75 -11.36 -6.56
CA LYS A 90 -7.91 -11.21 -8.02
C LYS A 90 -6.62 -10.79 -8.72
N TRP A 91 -5.77 -10.09 -8.03
CA TRP A 91 -4.51 -9.59 -8.61
C TRP A 91 -3.32 -10.51 -8.38
N ASN A 92 -3.47 -11.54 -7.55
CA ASN A 92 -2.35 -12.41 -7.19
C ASN A 92 -1.76 -13.09 -8.43
N GLY A 93 -0.43 -13.05 -8.52
CA GLY A 93 0.30 -13.68 -9.61
C GLY A 93 0.35 -12.87 -10.90
N LYS A 94 -0.32 -11.73 -10.95
CA LYS A 94 -0.34 -10.90 -12.15
C LYS A 94 0.85 -9.96 -12.17
N LYS A 95 1.39 -9.71 -13.35
CA LYS A 95 2.43 -8.69 -13.49
C LYS A 95 1.85 -7.34 -13.09
N VAL A 96 2.67 -6.50 -12.49
CA VAL A 96 2.21 -5.18 -12.06
C VAL A 96 1.61 -4.40 -13.23
N SER A 97 2.26 -4.43 -14.39
CA SER A 97 1.75 -3.71 -15.58
C SER A 97 0.38 -4.20 -16.02
N GLU A 98 0.14 -5.50 -15.87
CA GLU A 98 -1.13 -6.12 -16.18
C GLU A 98 -2.17 -5.78 -15.13
N ALA A 99 -1.80 -5.97 -13.87
CA ALA A 99 -2.70 -5.76 -12.74
C ALA A 99 -3.20 -4.32 -12.67
N ALA A 100 -2.33 -3.37 -12.99
CA ALA A 100 -2.70 -1.95 -12.95
C ALA A 100 -3.78 -1.60 -13.97
N LYS A 101 -3.92 -2.39 -15.01
CA LYS A 101 -4.89 -2.14 -16.08
C LYS A 101 -6.08 -3.09 -16.06
N MET A 102 -6.06 -4.06 -15.16
CA MET A 102 -7.15 -5.04 -15.11
C MET A 102 -8.46 -4.39 -14.73
N LYS A 103 -9.51 -4.85 -15.37
CA LYS A 103 -10.86 -4.53 -14.93
C LYS A 103 -11.32 -5.67 -14.04
N VAL A 104 -11.74 -5.32 -12.85
CA VAL A 104 -12.17 -6.30 -11.86
C VAL A 104 -13.58 -5.96 -11.42
N ASP A 105 -14.44 -6.97 -11.42
CA ASP A 105 -15.82 -6.76 -10.99
C ASP A 105 -15.89 -6.65 -9.47
N GLY A 106 -16.73 -5.74 -9.00
CA GLY A 106 -16.96 -5.61 -7.57
C GLY A 106 -17.74 -6.78 -7.02
N VAL A 107 -17.79 -6.86 -5.72
CA VAL A 107 -18.50 -7.92 -5.02
C VAL A 107 -19.96 -7.55 -4.85
N THR A 108 -20.85 -8.42 -5.26
CA THR A 108 -22.28 -8.19 -5.12
C THR A 108 -22.63 -7.94 -3.65
N GLY A 109 -23.33 -6.84 -3.39
CA GLY A 109 -23.70 -6.45 -2.03
C GLY A 109 -22.65 -5.66 -1.30
N ALA A 110 -21.50 -5.40 -1.94
CA ALA A 110 -20.42 -4.61 -1.33
C ALA A 110 -19.77 -3.70 -2.38
N THR A 111 -20.59 -3.05 -3.19
CA THR A 111 -20.10 -2.27 -4.34
C THR A 111 -19.18 -1.12 -3.95
N PHE A 112 -19.59 -0.32 -2.98
CA PHE A 112 -18.79 0.85 -2.61
C PHE A 112 -17.43 0.46 -2.02
N SER A 113 -17.41 -0.55 -1.17
CA SER A 113 -16.15 -1.03 -0.60
C SER A 113 -15.28 -1.68 -1.66
N SER A 114 -15.90 -2.43 -2.58
CA SER A 114 -15.17 -3.04 -3.70
C SER A 114 -14.53 -2.00 -4.59
N ASP A 115 -15.29 -0.98 -4.96
CA ASP A 115 -14.77 0.09 -5.82
C ASP A 115 -13.61 0.81 -5.16
N ALA A 116 -13.71 1.05 -3.86
CA ALA A 116 -12.64 1.70 -3.12
C ALA A 116 -11.37 0.84 -3.09
N VAL A 117 -11.52 -0.47 -2.88
CA VAL A 117 -10.39 -1.39 -2.90
C VAL A 117 -9.76 -1.43 -4.28
N ILE A 118 -10.57 -1.55 -5.33
CA ILE A 118 -10.06 -1.58 -6.69
C ILE A 118 -9.28 -0.31 -7.01
N LYS A 119 -9.82 0.83 -6.61
CA LYS A 119 -9.15 2.12 -6.84
C LYS A 119 -7.83 2.19 -6.07
N ASN A 120 -7.81 1.71 -4.84
CA ASN A 120 -6.59 1.67 -4.05
C ASN A 120 -5.52 0.81 -4.70
N VAL A 121 -5.91 -0.36 -5.23
CA VAL A 121 -4.96 -1.23 -5.92
C VAL A 121 -4.37 -0.50 -7.14
N GLN A 122 -5.22 0.15 -7.92
CA GLN A 122 -4.77 0.90 -9.09
C GLN A 122 -3.78 1.99 -8.70
N LEU A 123 -4.13 2.78 -7.69
CA LEU A 123 -3.25 3.86 -7.23
C LEU A 123 -1.91 3.32 -6.74
N GLY A 124 -1.94 2.22 -5.98
CA GLY A 124 -0.72 1.62 -5.45
C GLY A 124 0.17 1.08 -6.55
N LEU A 125 -0.40 0.37 -7.51
CA LEU A 125 0.38 -0.20 -8.60
C LEU A 125 0.94 0.87 -9.52
N GLU A 126 0.17 1.93 -9.79
CA GLU A 126 0.66 3.05 -10.57
C GLU A 126 1.81 3.77 -9.87
N TYR A 127 1.67 3.95 -8.56
CA TYR A 127 2.73 4.56 -7.76
C TYR A 127 4.01 3.72 -7.81
N TYR A 128 3.86 2.41 -7.68
CA TYR A 128 5.00 1.49 -7.76
C TYR A 128 5.70 1.63 -9.12
N GLN A 129 4.94 1.64 -10.21
CA GLN A 129 5.52 1.74 -11.55
C GLN A 129 6.29 3.03 -11.76
N LYS A 130 5.81 4.13 -11.18
CA LYS A 130 6.48 5.43 -11.33
C LYS A 130 7.70 5.57 -10.44
N ASN A 131 7.77 4.82 -9.35
CA ASN A 131 8.79 5.02 -8.33
C ASN A 131 9.72 3.82 -8.10
N LYS A 132 9.56 2.76 -8.85
CA LYS A 132 10.46 1.62 -8.68
C LYS A 132 11.83 1.94 -9.23
N LYS A 133 12.82 1.28 -8.68
CA LYS A 133 14.20 1.47 -9.08
C LYS A 133 14.81 0.21 -9.62
#